data_263361263bee30fb207b66c22e839e05
#
_entry.id   263361263bee30fb207b66c22e839e05
#
_cell.length_a   1.000
_cell.length_b   1.000
_cell.length_c   1.000
_cell.angle_alpha   90.00
_cell.angle_beta   90.00
_cell.angle_gamma   90.00
#
_symmetry.space_group_name_H-M   'P 1'
#
loop_
_entity.id
_entity.type
_entity.pdbx_description
1 polymer ?
#
loop_
_entity_poly.entity_id
_entity_poly.type
_entity_poly.pdbx_seq_one_letter_code
_entity_poly.pdbx_strand_id
1 'polypeptide(L)'
;MRRAKKDLTKVEYSLKTVPMTEIVCNGENRWKEKQLRALAARFVLDGMPHLSVNEVDGEYVLLSGERDYFAMRFAGVRNALCKVYRFEGEDVEIFSIAEKIKEGELAPMDEAYLMNRLVKEYGLTQDVVAAMVGKSRPAVANTLRLLTLSPEVLGLIESEQLSAGHARALVRMPKDKQYAFAMTIIEHGYTVRETEHAAQAFIGDEKGKKTKKDGGRDALKALVERMRATFKTKVTLVGNEEKGKIVLEYYSEDDLYRLEELLERLERL
;
A
#
# COMPACT_ATOMS: atom_id res chain seq x y z
N MET A 1 11.79 -12.79 29.98
CA MET A 1 12.47 -11.46 29.88
C MET A 1 12.48 -11.06 28.41
N ARG A 2 11.79 -9.97 27.99
CA ARG A 2 11.93 -9.44 26.62
C ARG A 2 13.33 -8.87 26.50
N ARG A 3 14.21 -9.48 25.68
CA ARG A 3 15.48 -8.88 25.29
C ARG A 3 15.22 -7.47 24.75
N ALA A 4 16.05 -6.50 25.16
CA ALA A 4 16.05 -5.18 24.52
C ALA A 4 16.27 -5.41 23.02
N LYS A 5 15.28 -5.01 22.17
CA LYS A 5 15.40 -5.19 20.72
C LYS A 5 16.55 -4.33 20.23
N LYS A 6 17.57 -4.96 19.65
CA LYS A 6 18.65 -4.28 18.95
C LYS A 6 18.06 -3.42 17.84
N ASP A 7 18.53 -2.20 17.70
CA ASP A 7 18.09 -1.32 16.62
C ASP A 7 18.69 -1.79 15.29
N LEU A 8 17.95 -2.59 14.56
CA LEU A 8 18.37 -3.13 13.25
C LEU A 8 18.28 -2.10 12.11
N THR A 9 17.92 -0.84 12.40
CA THR A 9 17.92 0.23 11.40
C THR A 9 19.32 0.82 11.17
N LYS A 10 20.26 0.60 12.11
CA LYS A 10 21.64 1.07 12.07
C LYS A 10 22.58 -0.08 12.43
N VAL A 11 22.79 -0.97 11.48
CA VAL A 11 23.65 -2.14 11.71
C VAL A 11 25.04 -1.89 11.16
N GLU A 12 26.04 -2.17 12.00
CA GLU A 12 27.44 -2.13 11.60
C GLU A 12 27.79 -3.35 10.76
N TYR A 13 28.57 -3.14 9.72
CA TYR A 13 29.11 -4.20 8.87
C TYR A 13 30.62 -3.91 8.60
N SER A 14 31.35 -4.95 8.28
CA SER A 14 32.71 -4.82 7.73
C SER A 14 32.69 -5.14 6.24
N LEU A 15 33.50 -4.43 5.45
CA LEU A 15 33.72 -4.77 4.04
C LEU A 15 34.85 -5.79 3.95
N LYS A 16 34.60 -6.94 3.35
CA LYS A 16 35.57 -8.00 3.10
C LYS A 16 35.46 -8.54 1.68
N THR A 17 36.58 -8.85 1.08
CA THR A 17 36.62 -9.64 -0.14
C THR A 17 36.55 -11.12 0.23
N VAL A 18 35.47 -11.81 -0.17
CA VAL A 18 35.17 -13.20 0.18
C VAL A 18 35.20 -14.05 -1.09
N PRO A 19 35.90 -15.22 -1.08
CA PRO A 19 35.84 -16.17 -2.17
C PRO A 19 34.40 -16.65 -2.40
N MET A 20 33.96 -16.69 -3.66
CA MET A 20 32.58 -17.14 -3.99
C MET A 20 32.30 -18.59 -3.56
N THR A 21 33.35 -19.38 -3.36
CA THR A 21 33.27 -20.77 -2.88
C THR A 21 32.98 -20.86 -1.37
N GLU A 22 33.24 -19.80 -0.61
CA GLU A 22 32.96 -19.73 0.83
C GLU A 22 31.60 -19.09 1.15
N ILE A 23 30.88 -18.61 0.12
CA ILE A 23 29.56 -18.02 0.31
C ILE A 23 28.51 -19.10 0.14
N VAL A 24 27.80 -19.40 1.22
CA VAL A 24 26.67 -20.33 1.25
C VAL A 24 25.40 -19.59 0.87
N CYS A 25 24.76 -19.99 -0.22
CA CYS A 25 23.46 -19.49 -0.65
C CYS A 25 22.41 -20.59 -0.48
N ASN A 26 21.43 -20.39 0.40
CA ASN A 26 20.37 -21.34 0.67
C ASN A 26 19.23 -21.27 -0.38
N GLY A 27 19.27 -20.27 -1.27
CA GLY A 27 18.30 -20.10 -2.35
C GLY A 27 18.70 -20.90 -3.62
N GLU A 28 17.68 -21.28 -4.40
CA GLU A 28 17.87 -21.89 -5.72
C GLU A 28 17.91 -20.82 -6.81
N ASN A 29 18.69 -21.09 -7.86
CA ASN A 29 18.71 -20.21 -9.04
C ASN A 29 17.39 -20.30 -9.81
N ARG A 30 16.59 -19.25 -9.74
CA ARG A 30 15.31 -19.11 -10.45
C ARG A 30 15.40 -18.22 -11.70
N TRP A 31 16.57 -17.63 -11.96
CA TRP A 31 16.75 -16.73 -13.09
C TRP A 31 17.25 -17.48 -14.34
N LYS A 32 16.69 -17.09 -15.50
CA LYS A 32 17.11 -17.64 -16.79
C LYS A 32 18.51 -17.11 -17.14
N GLU A 33 19.28 -17.92 -17.89
CA GLU A 33 20.63 -17.55 -18.34
C GLU A 33 20.69 -16.16 -19.00
N LYS A 34 19.71 -15.83 -19.84
CA LYS A 34 19.62 -14.51 -20.50
C LYS A 34 19.57 -13.37 -19.49
N GLN A 35 18.87 -13.54 -18.37
CA GLN A 35 18.74 -12.52 -17.32
C GLN A 35 20.06 -12.37 -16.55
N LEU A 36 20.69 -13.49 -16.19
CA LEU A 36 21.99 -13.49 -15.51
C LEU A 36 23.08 -12.89 -16.38
N ARG A 37 23.10 -13.20 -17.68
CA ARG A 37 24.04 -12.64 -18.66
C ARG A 37 23.87 -11.12 -18.79
N ALA A 38 22.63 -10.65 -18.89
CA ALA A 38 22.34 -9.21 -18.96
C ALA A 38 22.79 -8.47 -17.71
N LEU A 39 22.60 -9.07 -16.52
CA LEU A 39 23.04 -8.49 -15.26
C LEU A 39 24.57 -8.50 -15.14
N ALA A 40 25.22 -9.64 -15.48
CA ALA A 40 26.67 -9.73 -15.48
C ALA A 40 27.35 -8.71 -16.41
N ALA A 41 26.75 -8.41 -17.56
CA ALA A 41 27.25 -7.37 -18.46
C ALA A 41 27.21 -5.96 -17.83
N ARG A 42 26.26 -5.70 -16.95
CA ARG A 42 26.16 -4.42 -16.23
C ARG A 42 27.26 -4.25 -15.19
N PHE A 43 27.80 -5.31 -14.63
CA PHE A 43 28.90 -5.23 -13.66
C PHE A 43 30.16 -4.54 -14.23
N VAL A 44 30.35 -4.60 -15.54
CA VAL A 44 31.44 -3.91 -16.23
C VAL A 44 31.21 -2.40 -16.30
N LEU A 45 29.96 -1.96 -16.40
CA LEU A 45 29.57 -0.56 -16.55
C LEU A 45 29.33 0.12 -15.21
N ASP A 46 28.59 -0.54 -14.34
CA ASP A 46 28.08 0.02 -13.08
C ASP A 46 28.98 -0.35 -11.87
N GLY A 47 29.97 -1.24 -12.09
CA GLY A 47 30.76 -1.87 -11.03
C GLY A 47 30.07 -3.11 -10.43
N MET A 48 30.84 -3.91 -9.71
CA MET A 48 30.29 -5.09 -9.03
C MET A 48 29.47 -4.66 -7.80
N PRO A 49 28.25 -5.18 -7.63
CA PRO A 49 27.47 -4.96 -6.42
C PRO A 49 28.11 -5.64 -5.21
N HIS A 50 27.77 -5.16 -4.01
CA HIS A 50 28.18 -5.80 -2.77
C HIS A 50 27.13 -6.85 -2.38
N LEU A 51 27.56 -8.05 -2.05
CA LEU A 51 26.70 -9.06 -1.44
C LEU A 51 26.58 -8.79 0.08
N SER A 52 25.43 -9.05 0.66
CA SER A 52 25.22 -9.00 2.12
C SER A 52 25.29 -10.42 2.67
N VAL A 53 26.26 -10.67 3.55
CA VAL A 53 26.50 -12.01 4.14
C VAL A 53 26.54 -11.94 5.66
N ASN A 54 26.11 -13.01 6.33
CA ASN A 54 26.27 -13.20 7.76
C ASN A 54 27.47 -14.14 8.02
N GLU A 55 28.39 -13.73 8.87
CA GLU A 55 29.53 -14.55 9.27
C GLU A 55 29.13 -15.37 10.52
N VAL A 56 29.05 -16.69 10.36
CA VAL A 56 28.73 -17.64 11.45
C VAL A 56 29.74 -18.77 11.40
N ASP A 57 30.44 -19.01 12.50
CA ASP A 57 31.41 -20.10 12.66
C ASP A 57 32.47 -20.18 11.53
N GLY A 58 32.79 -19.04 10.94
CA GLY A 58 33.76 -18.97 9.83
C GLY A 58 33.19 -19.18 8.44
N GLU A 59 31.89 -19.45 8.32
CA GLU A 59 31.15 -19.51 7.05
C GLU A 59 30.45 -18.19 6.75
N TYR A 60 30.28 -17.86 5.48
CA TYR A 60 29.55 -16.67 5.02
C TYR A 60 28.21 -17.06 4.40
N VAL A 61 27.12 -16.86 5.13
CA VAL A 61 25.76 -17.18 4.64
C VAL A 61 25.17 -15.95 3.98
N LEU A 62 24.72 -16.08 2.74
CA LEU A 62 24.10 -14.99 1.97
C LEU A 62 22.77 -14.55 2.64
N LEU A 63 22.65 -13.25 2.95
CA LEU A 63 21.45 -12.65 3.51
C LEU A 63 20.56 -12.00 2.43
N SER A 64 21.20 -11.33 1.45
CA SER A 64 20.53 -10.70 0.31
C SER A 64 21.48 -10.56 -0.88
N GLY A 65 20.91 -10.26 -2.08
CA GLY A 65 21.69 -10.21 -3.33
C GLY A 65 21.75 -11.56 -4.04
N GLU A 66 20.75 -12.43 -3.89
CA GLU A 66 20.72 -13.74 -4.53
C GLU A 66 20.90 -13.64 -6.04
N ARG A 67 20.23 -12.68 -6.68
CA ARG A 67 20.34 -12.48 -8.13
C ARG A 67 21.75 -12.10 -8.57
N ASP A 68 22.36 -11.18 -7.84
CA ASP A 68 23.73 -10.74 -8.09
C ASP A 68 24.73 -11.87 -7.84
N TYR A 69 24.52 -12.66 -6.79
CA TYR A 69 25.33 -13.84 -6.49
C TYR A 69 25.30 -14.85 -7.64
N PHE A 70 24.12 -15.19 -8.17
CA PHE A 70 24.02 -16.12 -9.31
C PHE A 70 24.59 -15.52 -10.60
N ALA A 71 24.43 -14.22 -10.83
CA ALA A 71 25.04 -13.55 -11.98
C ALA A 71 26.57 -13.51 -11.88
N MET A 72 27.15 -13.29 -10.69
CA MET A 72 28.58 -13.35 -10.43
C MET A 72 29.13 -14.76 -10.67
N ARG A 73 28.42 -15.80 -10.18
CA ARG A 73 28.78 -17.20 -10.47
C ARG A 73 28.75 -17.52 -11.94
N PHE A 74 27.71 -17.07 -12.64
CA PHE A 74 27.57 -17.23 -14.09
C PHE A 74 28.71 -16.54 -14.86
N ALA A 75 29.15 -15.37 -14.40
CA ALA A 75 30.25 -14.61 -14.97
C ALA A 75 31.64 -15.16 -14.60
N GLY A 76 31.74 -16.19 -13.77
CA GLY A 76 33.01 -16.76 -13.32
C GLY A 76 33.79 -15.88 -12.34
N VAL A 77 33.11 -15.00 -11.62
CA VAL A 77 33.72 -14.15 -10.57
C VAL A 77 34.26 -15.05 -9.48
N ARG A 78 35.53 -14.86 -9.11
CA ARG A 78 36.17 -15.68 -8.08
C ARG A 78 36.00 -15.13 -6.67
N ASN A 79 35.99 -13.81 -6.53
CA ASN A 79 35.88 -13.13 -5.24
C ASN A 79 34.84 -12.03 -5.32
N ALA A 80 33.96 -11.93 -4.33
CA ALA A 80 32.96 -10.88 -4.21
C ALA A 80 33.32 -9.93 -3.05
N LEU A 81 33.05 -8.64 -3.22
CA LEU A 81 33.11 -7.70 -2.12
C LEU A 81 31.78 -7.78 -1.34
N CYS A 82 31.89 -8.14 -0.05
CA CYS A 82 30.76 -8.42 0.81
C CYS A 82 30.66 -7.42 1.96
N LYS A 83 29.42 -7.02 2.27
CA LYS A 83 29.06 -6.45 3.57
C LYS A 83 28.89 -7.61 4.53
N VAL A 84 29.82 -7.76 5.46
CA VAL A 84 29.81 -8.88 6.41
C VAL A 84 29.19 -8.42 7.72
N TYR A 85 28.10 -9.06 8.07
CA TYR A 85 27.35 -8.87 9.29
C TYR A 85 27.63 -10.01 10.28
N ARG A 86 27.29 -9.80 11.55
CA ARG A 86 27.36 -10.81 12.62
C ARG A 86 26.06 -10.75 13.42
N PHE A 87 25.02 -11.32 12.85
CA PHE A 87 23.73 -11.47 13.51
C PHE A 87 23.63 -12.82 14.19
N GLU A 88 22.82 -12.88 15.25
CA GLU A 88 22.48 -14.10 15.97
C GLU A 88 20.96 -14.25 16.08
N GLY A 89 20.51 -15.49 16.05
CA GLY A 89 19.10 -15.84 16.27
C GLY A 89 18.15 -15.19 15.24
N GLU A 90 17.08 -14.57 15.73
CA GLU A 90 16.03 -13.97 14.90
C GLU A 90 16.51 -12.77 14.09
N ASP A 91 17.58 -12.08 14.51
CA ASP A 91 18.08 -10.89 13.82
C ASP A 91 18.54 -11.20 12.39
N VAL A 92 19.06 -12.40 12.14
CA VAL A 92 19.43 -12.90 10.80
C VAL A 92 18.24 -12.87 9.85
N GLU A 93 17.12 -13.45 10.29
CA GLU A 93 15.92 -13.57 9.46
C GLU A 93 15.23 -12.23 9.30
N ILE A 94 15.11 -11.43 10.36
CA ILE A 94 14.56 -10.09 10.32
C ILE A 94 15.31 -9.24 9.29
N PHE A 95 16.63 -9.25 9.33
CA PHE A 95 17.46 -8.48 8.41
C PHE A 95 17.33 -8.98 6.97
N SER A 96 17.37 -10.30 6.77
CA SER A 96 17.21 -10.90 5.44
C SER A 96 15.86 -10.55 4.80
N ILE A 97 14.76 -10.61 5.57
CA ILE A 97 13.44 -10.18 5.10
C ILE A 97 13.43 -8.70 4.71
N ALA A 98 14.00 -7.83 5.55
CA ALA A 98 14.03 -6.40 5.27
C ALA A 98 14.81 -6.05 4.01
N GLU A 99 15.98 -6.66 3.82
CA GLU A 99 16.80 -6.47 2.61
C GLU A 99 16.08 -6.99 1.37
N LYS A 100 15.43 -8.16 1.44
CA LYS A 100 14.63 -8.72 0.34
C LYS A 100 13.49 -7.79 -0.11
N ILE A 101 12.83 -7.11 0.83
CA ILE A 101 11.82 -6.09 0.53
C ILE A 101 12.46 -4.85 -0.11
N LYS A 102 13.66 -4.44 0.32
CA LYS A 102 14.40 -3.31 -0.28
C LYS A 102 14.80 -3.55 -1.72
N GLU A 103 15.15 -4.78 -2.08
CA GLU A 103 15.50 -5.14 -3.46
C GLU A 103 14.36 -4.84 -4.44
N GLY A 104 13.11 -4.80 -3.97
CA GLY A 104 11.94 -4.35 -4.75
C GLY A 104 11.50 -5.30 -5.85
N GLU A 105 11.94 -6.55 -5.83
CA GLU A 105 11.64 -7.58 -6.84
C GLU A 105 10.46 -8.48 -6.46
N LEU A 106 9.82 -8.18 -5.34
CA LEU A 106 8.72 -8.97 -4.81
C LEU A 106 7.40 -8.60 -5.46
N ALA A 107 6.55 -9.61 -5.68
CA ALA A 107 5.16 -9.37 -5.99
C ALA A 107 4.47 -8.65 -4.80
N PRO A 108 3.43 -7.84 -5.05
CA PRO A 108 2.79 -7.04 -4.00
C PRO A 108 2.29 -7.84 -2.82
N MET A 109 1.81 -9.07 -3.06
CA MET A 109 1.33 -9.94 -2.00
C MET A 109 2.46 -10.56 -1.19
N ASP A 110 3.56 -10.97 -1.84
CA ASP A 110 4.76 -11.47 -1.16
C ASP A 110 5.36 -10.40 -0.25
N GLU A 111 5.44 -9.16 -0.74
CA GLU A 111 5.87 -8.01 0.06
C GLU A 111 4.97 -7.81 1.27
N ALA A 112 3.64 -7.91 1.10
CA ALA A 112 2.68 -7.77 2.18
C ALA A 112 2.83 -8.88 3.23
N TYR A 113 3.01 -10.13 2.81
CA TYR A 113 3.24 -11.26 3.72
C TYR A 113 4.54 -11.12 4.50
N LEU A 114 5.64 -10.73 3.85
CA LEU A 114 6.92 -10.52 4.51
C LEU A 114 6.87 -9.36 5.51
N MET A 115 6.24 -8.24 5.16
CA MET A 115 6.01 -7.13 6.11
C MET A 115 5.16 -7.56 7.30
N ASN A 116 4.13 -8.40 7.06
CA ASN A 116 3.28 -8.93 8.12
C ASN A 116 4.06 -9.85 9.08
N ARG A 117 4.97 -10.68 8.55
CA ARG A 117 5.87 -11.49 9.37
C ARG A 117 6.71 -10.62 10.30
N LEU A 118 7.32 -9.54 9.78
CA LEU A 118 8.10 -8.59 10.59
C LEU A 118 7.26 -8.00 11.73
N VAL A 119 6.00 -7.65 11.46
CA VAL A 119 5.12 -7.04 12.46
C VAL A 119 4.56 -8.07 13.44
N LYS A 120 4.06 -9.23 12.96
CA LYS A 120 3.30 -10.19 13.77
C LYS A 120 4.18 -11.21 14.46
N GLU A 121 5.15 -11.79 13.77
CA GLU A 121 6.00 -12.85 14.32
C GLU A 121 7.14 -12.24 15.14
N TYR A 122 7.82 -11.22 14.58
CA TYR A 122 8.95 -10.57 15.28
C TYR A 122 8.52 -9.36 16.12
N GLY A 123 7.23 -8.98 16.11
CA GLY A 123 6.65 -7.91 16.93
C GLY A 123 7.27 -6.54 16.69
N LEU A 124 7.74 -6.25 15.47
CA LEU A 124 8.25 -4.93 15.10
C LEU A 124 7.11 -3.94 14.87
N THR A 125 7.34 -2.67 15.20
CA THR A 125 6.37 -1.63 14.88
C THR A 125 6.44 -1.26 13.39
N GLN A 126 5.35 -0.73 12.83
CA GLN A 126 5.35 -0.28 11.43
C GLN A 126 6.38 0.80 11.14
N ASP A 127 6.72 1.63 12.14
CA ASP A 127 7.76 2.65 12.02
C ASP A 127 9.15 2.01 11.87
N VAL A 128 9.45 1.00 12.66
CA VAL A 128 10.71 0.23 12.57
C VAL A 128 10.80 -0.49 11.24
N VAL A 129 9.72 -1.19 10.83
CA VAL A 129 9.68 -1.87 9.52
C VAL A 129 9.90 -0.85 8.40
N ALA A 130 9.23 0.30 8.42
CA ALA A 130 9.39 1.35 7.42
C ALA A 130 10.83 1.83 7.29
N ALA A 131 11.50 2.10 8.43
CA ALA A 131 12.91 2.49 8.48
C ALA A 131 13.82 1.40 7.92
N MET A 132 13.58 0.12 8.28
CA MET A 132 14.37 -1.01 7.82
C MET A 132 14.26 -1.24 6.32
N VAL A 133 13.04 -1.17 5.76
CA VAL A 133 12.79 -1.43 4.34
C VAL A 133 12.94 -0.20 3.44
N GLY A 134 13.29 0.97 4.00
CA GLY A 134 13.46 2.21 3.23
C GLY A 134 12.16 2.78 2.65
N LYS A 135 11.01 2.47 3.25
CA LYS A 135 9.68 2.97 2.83
C LYS A 135 9.08 3.90 3.88
N SER A 136 8.08 4.69 3.50
CA SER A 136 7.33 5.49 4.46
C SER A 136 6.38 4.61 5.30
N ARG A 137 6.11 4.99 6.56
CA ARG A 137 5.12 4.31 7.40
C ARG A 137 3.75 4.17 6.75
N PRO A 138 3.20 5.21 6.06
CA PRO A 138 1.95 5.05 5.31
C PRO A 138 2.02 4.00 4.20
N ALA A 139 3.18 3.87 3.52
CA ALA A 139 3.37 2.83 2.51
C ALA A 139 3.29 1.43 3.12
N VAL A 140 4.01 1.19 4.25
CA VAL A 140 3.94 -0.06 5.01
C VAL A 140 2.51 -0.37 5.46
N ALA A 141 1.83 0.62 6.05
CA ALA A 141 0.44 0.46 6.48
C ALA A 141 -0.49 0.08 5.30
N ASN A 142 -0.33 0.71 4.15
CA ASN A 142 -1.14 0.42 2.95
C ASN A 142 -0.86 -0.98 2.40
N THR A 143 0.40 -1.41 2.39
CA THR A 143 0.77 -2.78 1.99
C THR A 143 0.16 -3.81 2.94
N LEU A 144 0.28 -3.63 4.25
CA LEU A 144 -0.31 -4.52 5.25
C LEU A 144 -1.84 -4.58 5.18
N ARG A 145 -2.50 -3.47 4.81
CA ARG A 145 -3.97 -3.44 4.65
C ARG A 145 -4.46 -4.30 3.51
N LEU A 146 -3.65 -4.61 2.50
CA LEU A 146 -4.05 -5.55 1.44
C LEU A 146 -4.44 -6.91 2.03
N LEU A 147 -3.76 -7.38 3.06
CA LEU A 147 -4.05 -8.65 3.73
C LEU A 147 -5.40 -8.68 4.48
N THR A 148 -6.10 -7.54 4.57
CA THR A 148 -7.45 -7.46 5.16
C THR A 148 -8.57 -7.65 4.13
N LEU A 149 -8.25 -7.73 2.85
CA LEU A 149 -9.20 -7.99 1.77
C LEU A 149 -9.82 -9.39 1.87
N SER A 150 -10.91 -9.62 1.14
CA SER A 150 -11.51 -10.94 1.07
C SER A 150 -10.60 -11.91 0.31
N PRO A 151 -10.63 -13.23 0.61
CA PRO A 151 -9.77 -14.21 -0.03
C PRO A 151 -9.88 -14.22 -1.56
N GLU A 152 -11.09 -13.98 -2.08
CA GLU A 152 -11.34 -13.94 -3.51
C GLU A 152 -10.61 -12.75 -4.18
N VAL A 153 -10.60 -11.59 -3.52
CA VAL A 153 -9.87 -10.40 -4.02
C VAL A 153 -8.35 -10.59 -3.92
N LEU A 154 -7.88 -11.26 -2.86
CA LEU A 154 -6.45 -11.62 -2.75
C LEU A 154 -6.02 -12.50 -3.92
N GLY A 155 -6.83 -13.52 -4.30
CA GLY A 155 -6.57 -14.35 -5.47
C GLY A 155 -6.52 -13.57 -6.80
N LEU A 156 -7.32 -12.50 -6.95
CA LEU A 156 -7.25 -11.62 -8.12
C LEU A 156 -5.94 -10.81 -8.18
N ILE A 157 -5.38 -10.44 -7.03
CA ILE A 157 -4.08 -9.74 -6.96
C ILE A 157 -2.95 -10.72 -7.26
N GLU A 158 -2.97 -11.92 -6.68
CA GLU A 158 -1.96 -12.95 -6.88
C GLU A 158 -1.90 -13.45 -8.33
N SER A 159 -3.06 -13.50 -9.01
CA SER A 159 -3.17 -13.82 -10.44
C SER A 159 -2.95 -12.63 -11.37
N GLU A 160 -2.52 -11.48 -10.85
CA GLU A 160 -2.27 -10.24 -11.58
C GLU A 160 -3.46 -9.66 -12.35
N GLN A 161 -4.69 -10.16 -12.10
CA GLN A 161 -5.91 -9.63 -12.70
C GLN A 161 -6.32 -8.27 -12.10
N LEU A 162 -5.93 -8.02 -10.84
CA LEU A 162 -6.18 -6.77 -10.14
C LEU A 162 -4.88 -6.21 -9.56
N SER A 163 -4.52 -4.96 -9.90
CA SER A 163 -3.31 -4.37 -9.32
C SER A 163 -3.49 -4.01 -7.84
N ALA A 164 -2.38 -3.99 -7.08
CA ALA A 164 -2.39 -3.54 -5.69
C ALA A 164 -2.92 -2.10 -5.51
N GLY A 165 -2.80 -1.25 -6.53
CA GLY A 165 -3.37 0.11 -6.55
C GLY A 165 -4.90 0.08 -6.50
N HIS A 166 -5.53 -0.71 -7.39
CA HIS A 166 -6.98 -0.90 -7.40
C HIS A 166 -7.47 -1.53 -6.08
N ALA A 167 -6.76 -2.57 -5.61
CA ALA A 167 -7.11 -3.28 -4.39
C ALA A 167 -7.12 -2.40 -3.13
N ARG A 168 -6.24 -1.39 -3.05
CA ARG A 168 -6.24 -0.44 -1.92
C ARG A 168 -7.54 0.34 -1.78
N ALA A 169 -8.20 0.67 -2.88
CA ALA A 169 -9.49 1.35 -2.84
C ALA A 169 -10.57 0.47 -2.21
N LEU A 170 -10.48 -0.86 -2.39
CA LEU A 170 -11.44 -1.83 -1.87
C LEU A 170 -11.32 -2.08 -0.36
N VAL A 171 -10.18 -1.80 0.25
CA VAL A 171 -9.92 -2.08 1.68
C VAL A 171 -10.96 -1.45 2.61
N ARG A 172 -11.56 -0.32 2.21
CA ARG A 172 -12.58 0.40 3.00
C ARG A 172 -14.00 -0.11 2.78
N MET A 173 -14.19 -0.99 1.81
CA MET A 173 -15.51 -1.53 1.46
C MET A 173 -15.87 -2.72 2.36
N PRO A 174 -17.17 -2.99 2.58
CA PRO A 174 -17.62 -4.22 3.21
C PRO A 174 -17.09 -5.45 2.46
N LYS A 175 -16.63 -6.47 3.20
CA LYS A 175 -15.98 -7.66 2.60
C LYS A 175 -16.87 -8.39 1.60
N ASP A 176 -18.18 -8.47 1.89
CA ASP A 176 -19.19 -9.10 1.03
C ASP A 176 -19.41 -8.37 -0.30
N LYS A 177 -18.93 -7.14 -0.44
CA LYS A 177 -19.04 -6.32 -1.65
C LYS A 177 -17.74 -6.22 -2.44
N GLN A 178 -16.61 -6.54 -1.80
CA GLN A 178 -15.29 -6.34 -2.39
C GLN A 178 -15.10 -7.12 -3.70
N TYR A 179 -15.49 -8.39 -3.74
CA TYR A 179 -15.30 -9.23 -4.93
C TYR A 179 -16.15 -8.76 -6.12
N ALA A 180 -17.46 -8.51 -5.90
CA ALA A 180 -18.32 -8.01 -6.97
C ALA A 180 -17.83 -6.68 -7.55
N PHE A 181 -17.31 -5.79 -6.67
CA PHE A 181 -16.76 -4.52 -7.12
C PHE A 181 -15.41 -4.70 -7.85
N ALA A 182 -14.57 -5.64 -7.41
CA ALA A 182 -13.33 -6.00 -8.10
C ALA A 182 -13.60 -6.51 -9.53
N MET A 183 -14.62 -7.34 -9.70
CA MET A 183 -15.03 -7.80 -11.03
C MET A 183 -15.50 -6.64 -11.91
N THR A 184 -16.27 -5.69 -11.38
CA THR A 184 -16.68 -4.48 -12.11
C THR A 184 -15.46 -3.66 -12.57
N ILE A 185 -14.42 -3.53 -11.73
CA ILE A 185 -13.19 -2.84 -12.10
C ILE A 185 -12.49 -3.52 -13.28
N ILE A 186 -12.42 -4.85 -13.25
CA ILE A 186 -11.76 -5.66 -14.29
C ILE A 186 -12.55 -5.57 -15.60
N GLU A 187 -13.88 -5.77 -15.54
CA GLU A 187 -14.76 -5.76 -16.72
C GLU A 187 -14.77 -4.42 -17.45
N HIS A 188 -14.75 -3.31 -16.71
CA HIS A 188 -14.80 -1.96 -17.29
C HIS A 188 -13.41 -1.35 -17.50
N GLY A 189 -12.35 -2.01 -17.07
CA GLY A 189 -10.96 -1.52 -17.22
C GLY A 189 -10.69 -0.20 -16.50
N TYR A 190 -11.25 -0.01 -15.30
CA TYR A 190 -11.08 1.23 -14.53
C TYR A 190 -9.60 1.47 -14.22
N THR A 191 -9.21 2.72 -14.29
CA THR A 191 -7.93 3.19 -13.72
C THR A 191 -7.99 3.21 -12.19
N VAL A 192 -6.84 3.28 -11.53
CA VAL A 192 -6.79 3.38 -10.05
C VAL A 192 -7.59 4.59 -9.55
N ARG A 193 -7.52 5.73 -10.23
CA ARG A 193 -8.28 6.94 -9.85
C ARG A 193 -9.79 6.76 -9.98
N GLU A 194 -10.24 6.17 -11.07
CA GLU A 194 -11.67 5.86 -11.27
C GLU A 194 -12.16 4.87 -10.23
N THR A 195 -11.35 3.87 -9.90
CA THR A 195 -11.64 2.92 -8.83
C THR A 195 -11.77 3.61 -7.47
N GLU A 196 -10.88 4.54 -7.13
CA GLU A 196 -10.94 5.31 -5.88
C GLU A 196 -12.23 6.15 -5.82
N HIS A 197 -12.58 6.84 -6.91
CA HIS A 197 -13.82 7.62 -7.01
C HIS A 197 -15.06 6.76 -6.87
N ALA A 198 -15.13 5.65 -7.60
CA ALA A 198 -16.26 4.73 -7.56
C ALA A 198 -16.41 4.07 -6.19
N ALA A 199 -15.30 3.67 -5.54
CA ALA A 199 -15.31 3.12 -4.19
C ALA A 199 -15.78 4.16 -3.15
N GLN A 200 -15.35 5.41 -3.27
CA GLN A 200 -15.81 6.50 -2.39
C GLN A 200 -17.31 6.76 -2.54
N ALA A 201 -17.83 6.82 -3.77
CA ALA A 201 -19.25 6.98 -4.05
C ALA A 201 -20.05 5.83 -3.42
N PHE A 202 -19.62 4.58 -3.62
CA PHE A 202 -20.27 3.40 -3.03
C PHE A 202 -20.32 3.48 -1.50
N ILE A 203 -19.20 3.82 -0.84
CA ILE A 203 -19.13 3.96 0.62
C ILE A 203 -20.01 5.13 1.10
N GLY A 204 -20.10 6.21 0.33
CA GLY A 204 -20.97 7.35 0.60
C GLY A 204 -22.45 6.95 0.58
N ASP A 205 -22.87 6.22 -0.45
CA ASP A 205 -24.24 5.71 -0.60
C ASP A 205 -24.60 4.69 0.50
N GLU A 206 -23.69 3.81 0.88
CA GLU A 206 -23.91 2.85 1.98
C GLU A 206 -24.05 3.56 3.34
N LYS A 207 -23.25 4.60 3.59
CA LYS A 207 -23.43 5.45 4.78
C LYS A 207 -24.78 6.17 4.74
N GLY A 208 -25.18 6.68 3.59
CA GLY A 208 -26.51 7.26 3.38
C GLY A 208 -27.65 6.26 3.63
N LYS A 209 -27.49 5.00 3.25
CA LYS A 209 -28.48 3.93 3.49
C LYS A 209 -28.56 3.49 4.94
N LYS A 210 -27.43 3.41 5.67
CA LYS A 210 -27.42 3.07 7.11
C LYS A 210 -28.05 4.13 7.99
N THR A 211 -28.04 5.40 7.55
CA THR A 211 -28.72 6.50 8.26
C THR A 211 -30.20 6.65 7.87
N LYS A 212 -30.74 5.84 6.93
CA LYS A 212 -32.14 5.88 6.47
C LYS A 212 -33.14 5.13 7.37
N LYS A 213 -32.78 4.77 8.59
CA LYS A 213 -33.70 4.18 9.57
C LYS A 213 -34.19 5.17 10.63
N ASP A 214 -34.46 6.45 10.22
CA ASP A 214 -35.13 7.38 11.10
C ASP A 214 -36.18 8.19 10.31
N GLY A 215 -37.43 8.09 10.75
CA GLY A 215 -38.59 8.70 10.08
C GLY A 215 -38.65 10.25 10.06
N GLY A 216 -37.64 10.94 10.62
CA GLY A 216 -37.54 12.41 10.62
C GLY A 216 -36.92 13.00 9.34
N ARG A 217 -36.23 12.20 8.53
CA ARG A 217 -35.51 12.69 7.33
C ARG A 217 -36.39 13.00 6.12
N ASP A 218 -37.61 12.48 6.07
CA ASP A 218 -38.50 12.72 4.93
C ASP A 218 -39.06 14.15 4.95
N ALA A 219 -39.27 14.74 6.14
CA ALA A 219 -39.66 16.13 6.30
C ALA A 219 -38.56 17.11 5.87
N LEU A 220 -37.31 16.81 6.23
CA LEU A 220 -36.15 17.63 5.84
C LEU A 220 -35.87 17.53 4.33
N LYS A 221 -36.06 16.38 3.71
CA LYS A 221 -35.96 16.22 2.25
C LYS A 221 -37.04 17.00 1.53
N ALA A 222 -38.28 16.87 1.99
CA ALA A 222 -39.39 17.63 1.43
C ALA A 222 -39.15 19.15 1.53
N LEU A 223 -38.55 19.61 2.65
CA LEU A 223 -38.15 21.00 2.81
C LEU A 223 -37.09 21.40 1.78
N VAL A 224 -36.02 20.61 1.62
CA VAL A 224 -34.96 20.87 0.63
C VAL A 224 -35.50 20.90 -0.79
N GLU A 225 -36.39 19.99 -1.17
CA GLU A 225 -36.99 19.97 -2.51
C GLU A 225 -37.90 21.20 -2.73
N ARG A 226 -38.66 21.61 -1.72
CA ARG A 226 -39.44 22.85 -1.78
C ARG A 226 -38.54 24.07 -1.93
N MET A 227 -37.44 24.12 -1.19
CA MET A 227 -36.45 25.21 -1.30
C MET A 227 -35.82 25.25 -2.67
N ARG A 228 -35.43 24.08 -3.24
CA ARG A 228 -34.92 24.01 -4.61
C ARG A 228 -35.91 24.52 -5.64
N ALA A 229 -37.17 24.13 -5.50
CA ALA A 229 -38.24 24.58 -6.41
C ALA A 229 -38.48 26.10 -6.31
N THR A 230 -38.39 26.66 -5.08
CA THR A 230 -38.62 28.09 -4.82
C THR A 230 -37.43 28.94 -5.25
N PHE A 231 -36.24 28.59 -4.81
CA PHE A 231 -35.02 29.38 -5.07
C PHE A 231 -34.38 29.06 -6.45
N LYS A 232 -34.84 28.00 -7.13
CA LYS A 232 -34.32 27.54 -8.42
C LYS A 232 -32.79 27.43 -8.48
N THR A 233 -32.20 27.04 -7.37
CA THR A 233 -30.75 26.85 -7.22
C THR A 233 -30.46 25.60 -6.40
N LYS A 234 -29.17 25.22 -6.34
CA LYS A 234 -28.73 24.09 -5.54
C LYS A 234 -28.81 24.42 -4.04
N VAL A 235 -29.58 23.60 -3.33
CA VAL A 235 -29.76 23.68 -1.88
C VAL A 235 -29.14 22.45 -1.24
N THR A 236 -28.27 22.67 -0.28
CA THR A 236 -27.63 21.59 0.50
C THR A 236 -27.98 21.78 1.97
N LEU A 237 -28.48 20.73 2.62
CA LEU A 237 -28.75 20.70 4.06
C LEU A 237 -27.78 19.74 4.74
N VAL A 238 -27.10 20.22 5.79
CA VAL A 238 -26.19 19.45 6.63
C VAL A 238 -26.68 19.55 8.06
N GLY A 239 -27.11 18.44 8.65
CA GLY A 239 -27.60 18.39 10.02
C GLY A 239 -28.81 17.46 10.21
N ASN A 240 -29.56 17.70 11.28
CA ASN A 240 -30.79 16.98 11.65
C ASN A 240 -31.93 17.96 11.94
N GLU A 241 -33.07 17.48 12.45
CA GLU A 241 -34.26 18.30 12.76
C GLU A 241 -34.03 19.33 13.89
N GLU A 242 -33.06 19.06 14.78
CA GLU A 242 -32.77 19.94 15.91
C GLU A 242 -31.70 20.98 15.59
N LYS A 243 -30.71 20.62 14.77
CA LYS A 243 -29.59 21.50 14.45
C LYS A 243 -29.02 21.18 13.08
N GLY A 244 -28.87 22.22 12.27
CA GLY A 244 -28.33 22.07 10.93
C GLY A 244 -27.93 23.37 10.28
N LYS A 245 -27.38 23.26 9.06
CA LYS A 245 -26.98 24.36 8.19
C LYS A 245 -27.61 24.12 6.82
N ILE A 246 -28.25 25.14 6.28
CA ILE A 246 -28.75 25.18 4.90
C ILE A 246 -27.83 26.08 4.11
N VAL A 247 -27.35 25.58 2.96
CA VAL A 247 -26.49 26.32 2.03
C VAL A 247 -27.23 26.46 0.72
N LEU A 248 -27.39 27.71 0.27
CA LEU A 248 -27.89 28.08 -1.04
C LEU A 248 -26.68 28.48 -1.88
N GLU A 249 -26.49 27.83 -3.03
CA GLU A 249 -25.41 28.16 -3.95
C GLU A 249 -25.95 29.10 -5.05
N TYR A 250 -25.17 30.12 -5.43
CA TYR A 250 -25.46 30.94 -6.59
C TYR A 250 -24.22 30.93 -7.54
N TYR A 251 -24.46 31.07 -8.82
CA TYR A 251 -23.41 30.92 -9.84
C TYR A 251 -23.28 32.16 -10.75
N SER A 252 -24.18 33.14 -10.57
CA SER A 252 -24.16 34.41 -11.31
C SER A 252 -24.72 35.55 -10.46
N GLU A 253 -24.48 36.81 -10.87
CA GLU A 253 -25.11 37.99 -10.25
C GLU A 253 -26.63 37.95 -10.40
N ASP A 254 -27.15 37.47 -11.53
CA ASP A 254 -28.59 37.32 -11.77
C ASP A 254 -29.23 36.33 -10.77
N ASP A 255 -28.51 35.26 -10.42
CA ASP A 255 -28.96 34.33 -9.38
C ASP A 255 -29.04 35.00 -8.01
N LEU A 256 -28.04 35.85 -7.69
CA LEU A 256 -28.01 36.61 -6.42
C LEU A 256 -29.15 37.62 -6.33
N TYR A 257 -29.39 38.41 -7.38
CA TYR A 257 -30.52 39.34 -7.45
C TYR A 257 -31.86 38.64 -7.32
N ARG A 258 -32.03 37.47 -7.93
CA ARG A 258 -33.25 36.67 -7.80
C ARG A 258 -33.47 36.16 -6.37
N LEU A 259 -32.39 35.76 -5.68
CA LEU A 259 -32.46 35.38 -4.26
C LEU A 259 -32.85 36.54 -3.39
N GLU A 260 -32.30 37.75 -3.66
CA GLU A 260 -32.64 38.98 -2.94
C GLU A 260 -34.12 39.36 -3.13
N GLU A 261 -34.63 39.34 -4.37
CA GLU A 261 -36.03 39.60 -4.69
C GLU A 261 -36.99 38.63 -3.95
N LEU A 262 -36.61 37.35 -3.87
CA LEU A 262 -37.41 36.36 -3.14
C LEU A 262 -37.39 36.61 -1.63
N LEU A 263 -36.27 37.06 -1.05
CA LEU A 263 -36.18 37.44 0.37
C LEU A 263 -37.04 38.67 0.67
N GLU A 264 -36.98 39.73 -0.18
CA GLU A 264 -37.83 40.91 -0.02
C GLU A 264 -39.34 40.58 -0.09
N ARG A 265 -39.75 39.63 -0.94
CA ARG A 265 -41.14 39.16 -1.00
C ARG A 265 -41.55 38.46 0.27
N LEU A 266 -40.65 37.70 0.91
CA LEU A 266 -40.92 37.02 2.18
C LEU A 266 -41.00 37.99 3.36
N GLU A 267 -40.26 39.11 3.33
CA GLU A 267 -40.31 40.16 4.37
C GLU A 267 -41.58 41.00 4.34
N ARG A 268 -42.30 40.98 3.20
CA ARG A 268 -43.59 41.72 3.01
C ARG A 268 -44.84 40.92 3.37
N LEU A 269 -44.66 39.63 3.75
CA LEU A 269 -45.72 38.72 4.19
C LEU A 269 -45.87 38.69 5.70
#